data_49f754fbaa2dbd617f3f7e1086d61e8b
#
_entry.id   49f754fbaa2dbd617f3f7e1086d61e8b
#
_cell.length_a   1.000
_cell.length_b   1.000
_cell.length_c   1.000
_cell.angle_alpha   90.00
_cell.angle_beta   90.00
_cell.angle_gamma   90.00
#
_symmetry.space_group_name_H-M   'P 1'
#
loop_
_entity.id
_entity.type
_entity.pdbx_description
1 polymer ?
#
loop_
_entity_poly.entity_id
_entity_poly.type
_entity_poly.pdbx_seq_one_letter_code
_entity_poly.pdbx_strand_id
1 'polypeptide(L)'
;MYIAKYWGDFIGGSDDSLSLVEFLEGLDKEEITLKEIFTGIGLDRQNMDFRQTVGNLRFINSIGLEIDFHYAIDIVTDLAAILLECRITGHLNLRELYNNEDTQNRCIQVIATEKEYTAIKDALEDFVKNPKSYDLYEMIGDDIIEMAEIVKELRKELLQYEL
;
A
#
# COMPACT_ATOMS: atom_id res chain seq x y z
N MET A 1 -5.15 -0.28 16.10
CA MET A 1 -4.21 -0.46 14.98
C MET A 1 -2.95 0.36 15.24
N TYR A 2 -1.80 -0.29 15.19
CA TYR A 2 -0.51 0.36 15.47
C TYR A 2 -0.18 1.45 14.45
N ILE A 3 -0.43 1.19 13.17
CA ILE A 3 -0.11 2.11 12.07
C ILE A 3 -1.09 3.29 11.96
N ALA A 4 -2.07 3.41 12.85
CA ALA A 4 -3.05 4.51 12.83
C ALA A 4 -2.38 5.90 12.79
N LYS A 5 -1.17 6.02 13.33
CA LYS A 5 -0.40 7.28 13.28
C LYS A 5 0.09 7.67 11.89
N TYR A 6 0.16 6.72 10.95
CA TYR A 6 0.52 6.96 9.55
C TYR A 6 -0.68 6.94 8.62
N TRP A 7 -1.71 6.20 9.01
CA TRP A 7 -2.89 5.95 8.18
C TRP A 7 -3.88 7.11 8.30
N GLY A 8 -4.07 7.83 7.22
CA GLY A 8 -4.93 9.01 7.26
C GLY A 8 -4.96 9.79 5.95
N ASP A 9 -4.39 11.00 5.93
CA ASP A 9 -4.56 11.91 4.81
C ASP A 9 -3.84 11.48 3.53
N PHE A 10 -2.62 10.98 3.65
CA PHE A 10 -1.81 10.57 2.49
C PHE A 10 -1.73 9.05 2.36
N ILE A 11 -1.24 8.38 3.39
CA ILE A 11 -1.23 6.91 3.42
C ILE A 11 -2.61 6.45 3.88
N GLY A 12 -3.28 5.65 3.07
CA GLY A 12 -4.61 5.13 3.39
C GLY A 12 -5.77 6.07 3.11
N GLY A 13 -5.50 7.29 2.66
CA GLY A 13 -6.54 8.32 2.47
C GLY A 13 -6.93 8.61 1.02
N SER A 14 -6.42 7.87 0.05
CA SER A 14 -6.71 8.09 -1.36
C SER A 14 -7.81 7.17 -1.90
N ASP A 15 -8.30 7.46 -3.09
CA ASP A 15 -9.21 6.56 -3.80
C ASP A 15 -8.53 5.21 -4.08
N ASP A 16 -7.22 5.22 -4.32
CA ASP A 16 -6.44 3.99 -4.50
C ASP A 16 -6.41 3.15 -3.23
N SER A 17 -6.40 3.79 -2.06
CA SER A 17 -6.48 3.09 -0.77
C SER A 17 -7.80 2.35 -0.62
N LEU A 18 -8.92 2.98 -1.01
CA LEU A 18 -10.24 2.34 -1.01
C LEU A 18 -10.26 1.12 -1.93
N SER A 19 -9.72 1.28 -3.12
CA SER A 19 -9.66 0.21 -4.12
C SER A 19 -8.79 -0.94 -3.64
N LEU A 20 -7.69 -0.65 -2.93
CA LEU A 20 -6.82 -1.68 -2.35
C LEU A 20 -7.57 -2.49 -1.29
N VAL A 21 -8.33 -1.85 -0.41
CA VAL A 21 -9.13 -2.56 0.60
C VAL A 21 -10.16 -3.46 -0.08
N GLU A 22 -10.83 -2.97 -1.11
CA GLU A 22 -11.78 -3.78 -1.88
C GLU A 22 -11.11 -4.99 -2.52
N PHE A 23 -9.91 -4.81 -3.06
CA PHE A 23 -9.13 -5.92 -3.62
C PHE A 23 -8.83 -6.99 -2.55
N LEU A 24 -8.36 -6.56 -1.38
CA LEU A 24 -8.04 -7.48 -0.29
C LEU A 24 -9.28 -8.23 0.20
N GLU A 25 -10.42 -7.55 0.31
CA GLU A 25 -11.68 -8.19 0.67
C GLU A 25 -12.08 -9.27 -0.32
N GLY A 26 -11.88 -9.01 -1.62
CA GLY A 26 -12.27 -9.91 -2.69
C GLY A 26 -11.44 -11.19 -2.77
N LEU A 27 -10.24 -11.21 -2.19
CA LEU A 27 -9.39 -12.41 -2.19
C LEU A 27 -9.93 -13.54 -1.31
N ASP A 28 -10.79 -13.22 -0.35
CA ASP A 28 -11.43 -14.20 0.55
C ASP A 28 -10.44 -15.19 1.18
N LYS A 29 -9.29 -14.68 1.59
CA LYS A 29 -8.20 -15.45 2.22
C LYS A 29 -7.75 -14.73 3.47
N GLU A 30 -7.30 -15.48 4.47
CA GLU A 30 -6.72 -14.90 5.69
C GLU A 30 -5.25 -14.54 5.50
N GLU A 31 -4.52 -15.37 4.76
CA GLU A 31 -3.10 -15.18 4.50
C GLU A 31 -2.89 -14.80 3.03
N ILE A 32 -2.35 -13.61 2.81
CA ILE A 32 -2.19 -13.02 1.47
C ILE A 32 -0.72 -12.67 1.28
N THR A 33 -0.12 -13.13 0.19
CA THR A 33 1.28 -12.79 -0.10
C THR A 33 1.36 -11.46 -0.85
N LEU A 34 2.45 -10.74 -0.65
CA LEU A 34 2.71 -9.51 -1.39
C LEU A 34 2.74 -9.77 -2.89
N LYS A 35 3.26 -10.92 -3.29
CA LYS A 35 3.29 -11.35 -4.70
C LYS A 35 1.88 -11.47 -5.30
N GLU A 36 0.92 -12.04 -4.55
CA GLU A 36 -0.47 -12.14 -5.00
C GLU A 36 -1.08 -10.75 -5.23
N ILE A 37 -0.78 -9.80 -4.35
CA ILE A 37 -1.26 -8.43 -4.48
C ILE A 37 -0.65 -7.77 -5.72
N PHE A 38 0.66 -7.85 -5.87
CA PHE A 38 1.35 -7.25 -7.01
C PHE A 38 0.84 -7.81 -8.33
N THR A 39 0.75 -9.13 -8.45
CA THR A 39 0.27 -9.79 -9.67
C THR A 39 -1.20 -9.46 -9.93
N GLY A 40 -2.02 -9.47 -8.89
CA GLY A 40 -3.46 -9.24 -9.02
C GLY A 40 -3.84 -7.83 -9.48
N ILE A 41 -3.02 -6.84 -9.14
CA ILE A 41 -3.25 -5.43 -9.49
C ILE A 41 -2.46 -5.03 -10.75
N GLY A 42 -1.34 -5.72 -11.01
CA GLY A 42 -0.44 -5.38 -12.10
C GLY A 42 0.81 -4.61 -11.69
N LEU A 43 1.06 -4.47 -10.39
CA LEU A 43 2.25 -3.79 -9.85
C LEU A 43 3.55 -4.53 -10.22
N ASP A 44 3.49 -5.81 -10.51
CA ASP A 44 4.64 -6.59 -10.95
C ASP A 44 5.29 -6.04 -12.22
N ARG A 45 4.53 -5.33 -13.06
CA ARG A 45 5.04 -4.69 -14.29
C ARG A 45 5.87 -3.44 -14.03
N GLN A 46 5.85 -2.91 -12.80
CA GLN A 46 6.62 -1.72 -12.42
C GLN A 46 8.12 -2.00 -12.26
N ASN A 47 8.54 -3.27 -12.12
CA ASN A 47 9.93 -3.64 -11.87
C ASN A 47 10.54 -2.92 -10.66
N MET A 48 9.74 -2.74 -9.60
CA MET A 48 10.11 -2.03 -8.36
C MET A 48 10.52 -0.56 -8.57
N ASP A 49 10.14 0.04 -9.68
CA ASP A 49 10.22 1.48 -9.93
C ASP A 49 8.80 2.05 -9.99
N PHE A 50 8.44 2.84 -8.99
CA PHE A 50 7.07 3.36 -8.82
C PHE A 50 6.96 4.86 -9.13
N ARG A 51 7.96 5.44 -9.80
CA ARG A 51 7.95 6.86 -10.16
C ARG A 51 6.87 7.17 -11.18
N GLN A 52 6.71 6.29 -12.17
CA GLN A 52 5.67 6.40 -13.18
C GLN A 52 4.81 5.14 -13.12
N THR A 53 3.51 5.30 -13.14
CA THR A 53 2.59 4.18 -13.19
C THR A 53 2.55 3.60 -14.58
N VAL A 54 2.97 2.35 -14.73
CA VAL A 54 3.08 1.66 -16.02
C VAL A 54 1.82 0.87 -16.31
N GLY A 55 1.25 1.08 -17.49
CA GLY A 55 0.07 0.36 -17.94
C GLY A 55 -1.17 0.67 -17.09
N ASN A 56 -2.11 -0.26 -17.08
CA ASN A 56 -3.35 -0.11 -16.32
C ASN A 56 -3.29 -1.00 -15.07
N LEU A 57 -3.17 -0.35 -13.92
CA LEU A 57 -3.27 -1.05 -12.63
C LEU A 57 -4.75 -1.19 -12.30
N ARG A 58 -5.24 -2.43 -12.20
CA ARG A 58 -6.67 -2.69 -12.00
C ARG A 58 -6.94 -4.12 -11.57
N PHE A 59 -8.18 -4.35 -11.11
CA PHE A 59 -8.70 -5.69 -10.85
C PHE A 59 -10.20 -5.73 -11.17
N ILE A 60 -10.73 -6.93 -11.27
CA ILE A 60 -12.18 -7.16 -11.43
C ILE A 60 -12.73 -7.51 -10.06
N ASN A 61 -13.71 -6.73 -9.58
CA ASN A 61 -14.32 -6.97 -8.27
C ASN A 61 -15.35 -8.13 -8.31
N SER A 62 -15.94 -8.44 -7.14
CA SER A 62 -16.85 -9.57 -6.97
C SER A 62 -18.13 -9.49 -7.81
N ILE A 63 -18.52 -8.30 -8.27
CA ILE A 63 -19.70 -8.11 -9.12
C ILE A 63 -19.33 -7.89 -10.59
N GLY A 64 -18.08 -8.15 -10.97
CA GLY A 64 -17.64 -8.10 -12.36
C GLY A 64 -17.26 -6.71 -12.87
N LEU A 65 -17.16 -5.70 -11.99
CA LEU A 65 -16.74 -4.36 -12.37
C LEU A 65 -15.23 -4.24 -12.35
N GLU A 66 -14.72 -3.48 -13.31
CA GLU A 66 -13.30 -3.14 -13.40
C GLU A 66 -13.00 -1.95 -12.49
N ILE A 67 -12.05 -2.14 -11.56
CA ILE A 67 -11.64 -1.10 -10.61
C ILE A 67 -10.21 -0.69 -10.96
N ASP A 68 -10.02 0.59 -11.26
CA ASP A 68 -8.73 1.16 -11.67
C ASP A 68 -8.00 1.79 -10.48
N PHE A 69 -6.67 1.68 -10.50
CA PHE A 69 -5.78 2.45 -9.63
C PHE A 69 -5.10 3.54 -10.46
N HIS A 70 -4.73 4.64 -9.81
CA HIS A 70 -4.20 5.81 -10.49
C HIS A 70 -2.70 6.00 -10.31
N TYR A 71 -2.17 5.75 -9.10
CA TYR A 71 -0.77 6.02 -8.78
C TYR A 71 -0.15 4.83 -8.06
N ALA A 72 0.86 4.23 -8.69
CA ALA A 72 1.55 3.06 -8.11
C ALA A 72 2.12 3.35 -6.72
N ILE A 73 2.68 4.55 -6.52
CA ILE A 73 3.29 4.90 -5.22
C ILE A 73 2.27 4.95 -4.08
N ASP A 74 1.02 5.36 -4.34
CA ASP A 74 -0.03 5.33 -3.33
C ASP A 74 -0.25 3.92 -2.80
N ILE A 75 -0.33 2.95 -3.71
CA ILE A 75 -0.54 1.55 -3.34
C ILE A 75 0.66 1.03 -2.55
N VAL A 76 1.87 1.38 -2.97
CA VAL A 76 3.11 0.91 -2.33
C VAL A 76 3.23 1.45 -0.90
N THR A 77 2.93 2.72 -0.68
CA THR A 77 2.96 3.30 0.67
C THR A 77 1.90 2.68 1.58
N ASP A 78 0.71 2.43 1.05
CA ASP A 78 -0.34 1.72 1.79
C ASP A 78 0.10 0.30 2.16
N LEU A 79 0.68 -0.43 1.22
CA LEU A 79 1.18 -1.80 1.46
C LEU A 79 2.32 -1.81 2.48
N ALA A 80 3.19 -0.81 2.44
CA ALA A 80 4.28 -0.68 3.42
C ALA A 80 3.72 -0.55 4.85
N ALA A 81 2.70 0.28 5.03
CA ALA A 81 2.04 0.42 6.33
C ALA A 81 1.37 -0.89 6.77
N ILE A 82 0.67 -1.55 5.86
CA ILE A 82 0.03 -2.85 6.14
C ILE A 82 1.06 -3.90 6.53
N LEU A 83 2.19 -3.97 5.83
CA LEU A 83 3.28 -4.90 6.16
C LEU A 83 3.84 -4.63 7.56
N LEU A 84 3.99 -3.36 7.93
CA LEU A 84 4.43 -3.00 9.27
C LEU A 84 3.44 -3.48 10.33
N GLU A 85 2.14 -3.24 10.13
CA GLU A 85 1.11 -3.71 11.06
C GLU A 85 1.21 -5.22 11.26
N CYS A 86 1.29 -5.96 10.17
CA CYS A 86 1.37 -7.42 10.22
C CYS A 86 2.66 -7.93 10.87
N ARG A 87 3.78 -7.20 10.72
CA ARG A 87 5.04 -7.53 11.41
C ARG A 87 4.95 -7.32 12.91
N ILE A 88 4.26 -6.28 13.35
CA ILE A 88 4.16 -5.92 14.78
C ILE A 88 3.09 -6.77 15.48
N THR A 89 1.90 -6.83 14.92
CA THR A 89 0.73 -7.43 15.59
C THR A 89 0.36 -8.81 15.05
N GLY A 90 0.93 -9.21 13.92
CA GLY A 90 0.66 -10.51 13.29
C GLY A 90 -0.56 -10.54 12.38
N HIS A 91 -1.38 -9.53 12.39
CA HIS A 91 -2.62 -9.49 11.60
C HIS A 91 -3.15 -8.07 11.47
N LEU A 92 -4.13 -7.90 10.59
CA LEU A 92 -4.81 -6.64 10.36
C LEU A 92 -6.29 -6.91 10.14
N ASN A 93 -7.16 -6.16 10.82
CA ASN A 93 -8.59 -6.19 10.54
C ASN A 93 -8.89 -5.18 9.43
N LEU A 94 -9.50 -5.62 8.35
CA LEU A 94 -9.81 -4.76 7.20
C LEU A 94 -10.65 -3.55 7.59
N ARG A 95 -11.57 -3.71 8.56
CA ARG A 95 -12.41 -2.60 9.05
C ARG A 95 -11.60 -1.52 9.77
N GLU A 96 -10.43 -1.83 10.29
CA GLU A 96 -9.54 -0.83 10.88
C GLU A 96 -8.89 0.06 9.82
N LEU A 97 -8.71 -0.46 8.60
CA LEU A 97 -8.23 0.33 7.46
C LEU A 97 -9.30 1.30 6.97
N TYR A 98 -10.55 0.85 6.99
CA TYR A 98 -11.66 1.64 6.50
C TYR A 98 -12.90 1.35 7.35
N ASN A 99 -13.20 2.24 8.28
CA ASN A 99 -14.32 2.08 9.21
C ASN A 99 -15.64 2.45 8.52
N ASN A 100 -16.15 1.54 7.70
CA ASN A 100 -17.40 1.64 7.00
C ASN A 100 -18.19 0.36 7.27
N GLU A 101 -19.52 0.47 7.40
CA GLU A 101 -20.39 -0.69 7.63
C GLU A 101 -20.26 -1.75 6.55
N ASP A 102 -19.92 -1.33 5.31
CA ASP A 102 -19.76 -2.23 4.17
C ASP A 102 -18.40 -2.94 4.17
N THR A 103 -17.42 -2.45 4.93
CA THR A 103 -16.11 -3.10 5.04
C THR A 103 -16.21 -4.35 5.90
N GLN A 104 -15.66 -5.46 5.39
CA GLN A 104 -15.67 -6.73 6.11
C GLN A 104 -14.91 -6.64 7.44
N ASN A 105 -15.53 -7.12 8.50
CA ASN A 105 -14.89 -7.26 9.81
C ASN A 105 -14.10 -8.58 9.83
N ARG A 106 -12.95 -8.59 9.14
CA ARG A 106 -12.16 -9.79 8.92
C ARG A 106 -10.68 -9.48 9.10
N CYS A 107 -9.98 -10.34 9.83
CA CYS A 107 -8.53 -10.23 9.99
C CYS A 107 -7.83 -10.93 8.84
N ILE A 108 -6.80 -10.28 8.32
CA ILE A 108 -5.89 -10.83 7.32
C ILE A 108 -4.46 -10.70 7.79
N GLN A 109 -3.57 -11.45 7.17
CA GLN A 109 -2.14 -11.30 7.31
C GLN A 109 -1.53 -11.15 5.92
N VAL A 110 -0.81 -10.06 5.69
CA VAL A 110 -0.05 -9.85 4.45
C VAL A 110 1.38 -10.27 4.71
N ILE A 111 1.90 -11.15 3.86
CA ILE A 111 3.22 -11.76 4.01
C ILE A 111 4.11 -11.37 2.84
N ALA A 112 5.33 -10.96 3.15
CA ALA A 112 6.37 -10.68 2.16
C ALA A 112 7.61 -11.51 2.50
N THR A 113 8.34 -11.91 1.45
CA THR A 113 9.68 -12.49 1.64
C THR A 113 10.63 -11.39 2.09
N GLU A 114 11.80 -11.77 2.66
CA GLU A 114 12.81 -10.78 3.05
C GLU A 114 13.29 -9.94 1.86
N LYS A 115 13.41 -10.55 0.69
CA LYS A 115 13.77 -9.84 -0.54
C LYS A 115 12.71 -8.81 -0.92
N GLU A 116 11.44 -9.18 -0.87
CA GLU A 116 10.32 -8.27 -1.16
C GLU A 116 10.24 -7.15 -0.13
N TYR A 117 10.41 -7.47 1.14
CA TYR A 117 10.41 -6.51 2.22
C TYR A 117 11.52 -5.46 2.03
N THR A 118 12.74 -5.92 1.68
CA THR A 118 13.86 -5.03 1.37
C THR A 118 13.56 -4.15 0.16
N ALA A 119 12.95 -4.71 -0.88
CA ALA A 119 12.59 -3.97 -2.09
C ALA A 119 11.58 -2.86 -1.79
N ILE A 120 10.60 -3.12 -0.93
CA ILE A 120 9.65 -2.10 -0.48
C ILE A 120 10.37 -0.98 0.28
N LYS A 121 11.26 -1.32 1.21
CA LYS A 121 12.04 -0.32 1.96
C LYS A 121 12.88 0.55 1.04
N ASP A 122 13.49 -0.04 0.01
CA ASP A 122 14.28 0.69 -0.98
C ASP A 122 13.41 1.62 -1.83
N ALA A 123 12.21 1.17 -2.20
CA ALA A 123 11.25 2.00 -2.93
C ALA A 123 10.83 3.22 -2.08
N LEU A 124 10.57 3.01 -0.80
CA LEU A 124 10.24 4.12 0.10
C LEU A 124 11.42 5.09 0.24
N GLU A 125 12.65 4.61 0.29
CA GLU A 125 13.83 5.47 0.32
C GLU A 125 13.91 6.36 -0.91
N ASP A 126 13.69 5.80 -2.08
CA ASP A 126 13.70 6.58 -3.33
C ASP A 126 12.62 7.66 -3.30
N PHE A 127 11.41 7.32 -2.84
CA PHE A 127 10.32 8.29 -2.73
C PHE A 127 10.67 9.43 -1.76
N VAL A 128 11.23 9.10 -0.60
CA VAL A 128 11.62 10.10 0.41
C VAL A 128 12.68 11.05 -0.13
N LYS A 129 13.64 10.54 -0.89
CA LYS A 129 14.72 11.34 -1.49
C LYS A 129 14.28 12.15 -2.70
N ASN A 130 13.35 11.64 -3.48
CA ASN A 130 12.97 12.20 -4.79
C ASN A 130 11.44 12.29 -4.96
N PRO A 131 10.70 12.88 -4.02
CA PRO A 131 9.23 12.84 -4.07
C PRO A 131 8.65 13.50 -5.32
N LYS A 132 9.28 14.59 -5.79
CA LYS A 132 8.79 15.33 -6.96
C LYS A 132 9.07 14.61 -8.28
N SER A 133 9.81 13.49 -8.27
CA SER A 133 10.04 12.64 -9.44
C SER A 133 8.90 11.64 -9.68
N TYR A 134 7.91 11.61 -8.79
CA TYR A 134 6.78 10.69 -8.86
C TYR A 134 5.59 11.34 -9.56
N ASP A 135 4.86 10.54 -10.34
CA ASP A 135 3.67 11.02 -11.05
C ASP A 135 2.58 11.57 -10.11
N LEU A 136 2.51 11.08 -8.89
CA LEU A 136 1.61 11.61 -7.87
C LEU A 136 1.81 13.11 -7.61
N TYR A 137 3.02 13.64 -7.84
CA TYR A 137 3.31 15.06 -7.69
C TYR A 137 2.40 15.93 -8.58
N GLU A 138 2.04 15.45 -9.76
CA GLU A 138 1.12 16.16 -10.66
C GLU A 138 -0.26 16.34 -10.04
N MET A 139 -0.65 15.40 -9.17
CA MET A 139 -1.97 15.40 -8.52
C MET A 139 -2.01 16.22 -7.24
N ILE A 140 -1.04 16.01 -6.34
CA ILE A 140 -1.08 16.61 -5.00
C ILE A 140 -0.13 17.80 -4.83
N GLY A 141 0.70 18.08 -5.82
CA GLY A 141 1.62 19.24 -5.76
C GLY A 141 2.59 19.15 -4.59
N ASP A 142 2.87 20.30 -3.97
CA ASP A 142 3.85 20.40 -2.89
C ASP A 142 3.45 19.64 -1.62
N ASP A 143 2.20 19.22 -1.47
CA ASP A 143 1.77 18.32 -0.39
C ASP A 143 2.55 17.00 -0.39
N ILE A 144 3.17 16.64 -1.52
CA ILE A 144 4.00 15.44 -1.61
C ILE A 144 5.20 15.49 -0.65
N ILE A 145 5.67 16.67 -0.29
CA ILE A 145 6.75 16.86 0.68
C ILE A 145 6.30 16.42 2.07
N GLU A 146 5.08 16.80 2.47
CA GLU A 146 4.51 16.36 3.75
C GLU A 146 4.32 14.82 3.75
N MET A 147 3.81 14.27 2.65
CA MET A 147 3.69 12.82 2.48
C MET A 147 5.05 12.13 2.63
N ALA A 148 6.09 12.68 2.01
CA ALA A 148 7.45 12.13 2.09
C ALA A 148 7.98 12.10 3.54
N GLU A 149 7.65 13.10 4.35
CA GLU A 149 8.05 13.11 5.77
C GLU A 149 7.35 11.99 6.55
N ILE A 150 6.07 11.74 6.27
CA ILE A 150 5.32 10.63 6.87
C ILE A 150 5.92 9.29 6.45
N VAL A 151 6.22 9.13 5.17
CA VAL A 151 6.82 7.91 4.62
C VAL A 151 8.21 7.66 5.21
N LYS A 152 8.97 8.73 5.46
CA LYS A 152 10.29 8.64 6.10
C LYS A 152 10.19 8.00 7.50
N GLU A 153 9.22 8.43 8.29
CA GLU A 153 9.01 7.87 9.63
C GLU A 153 8.52 6.41 9.55
N LEU A 154 7.62 6.12 8.63
CA LEU A 154 7.16 4.75 8.37
C LEU A 154 8.33 3.83 8.01
N ARG A 155 9.20 4.27 7.12
CA ARG A 155 10.38 3.50 6.71
C ARG A 155 11.32 3.21 7.87
N LYS A 156 11.53 4.18 8.76
CA LYS A 156 12.35 3.97 9.97
C LYS A 156 11.83 2.82 10.81
N GLU A 157 10.52 2.74 11.01
CA GLU A 157 9.93 1.65 11.78
C GLU A 157 10.02 0.30 11.04
N LEU A 158 9.86 0.30 9.71
CA LEU A 158 10.07 -0.92 8.93
C LEU A 158 11.48 -1.48 9.09
N LEU A 159 12.49 -0.61 9.19
CA LEU A 159 13.87 -1.01 9.43
C LEU A 159 14.04 -1.64 10.83
N GLN A 160 13.32 -1.15 11.84
CA GLN A 160 13.40 -1.66 13.21
C GLN A 160 12.82 -3.07 13.35
N TYR A 161 11.81 -3.41 12.54
CA TYR A 161 11.12 -4.70 12.59
C TYR A 161 11.60 -5.67 11.50
N GLU A 162 12.79 -5.45 10.97
CA GLU A 162 13.45 -6.36 10.03
C GLU A 162 13.95 -7.59 10.77
N LEU A 163 13.73 -8.77 10.20
CA LEU A 163 14.21 -10.04 10.75
C LEU A 163 15.66 -10.31 10.38
#